data_8f8ac8a73f056209c79f4db0c5b3d41b
#
_entry.id   8f8ac8a73f056209c79f4db0c5b3d41b
#
_cell.length_a   1.000
_cell.length_b   1.000
_cell.length_c   1.000
_cell.angle_alpha   90.00
_cell.angle_beta   90.00
_cell.angle_gamma   90.00
#
_symmetry.space_group_name_H-M   'P 1'
#
loop_
_entity.id
_entity.type
_entity.pdbx_description
1 polymer ?
#
loop_
_entity_poly.entity_id
_entity_poly.type
_entity_poly.pdbx_seq_one_letter_code
_entity_poly.pdbx_strand_id
1 'polypeptide(L)'
;MSQKVDGIINSFSELESEIDAVNLSLADMKKSLNSIANKEIESLLEQTRKMATSEAESMISESKSKAESESQKITQDGESKVAEIQQKIDSTFDSAVDNAVSTILKS
;
A
#
# COMPACT_ATOMS: atom_id res chain seq x y z
N MET A 1 60.74 41.45 -28.56
CA MET A 1 60.60 40.01 -28.41
C MET A 1 60.25 39.41 -29.74
N SER A 2 60.63 38.19 -30.01
CA SER A 2 60.31 37.56 -31.26
C SER A 2 58.82 37.26 -31.34
N GLN A 3 58.26 37.35 -32.52
CA GLN A 3 56.84 37.02 -32.77
C GLN A 3 56.50 35.56 -32.37
N LYS A 4 57.48 34.66 -32.45
CA LYS A 4 57.33 33.24 -32.08
C LYS A 4 57.10 33.11 -30.57
N VAL A 5 57.81 33.87 -29.74
CA VAL A 5 57.67 33.85 -28.27
C VAL A 5 56.30 34.41 -27.89
N ASP A 6 55.89 35.51 -28.47
CA ASP A 6 54.56 36.10 -28.25
C ASP A 6 53.44 35.17 -28.66
N GLY A 7 53.59 34.46 -29.78
CA GLY A 7 52.64 33.45 -30.25
C GLY A 7 52.55 32.28 -29.29
N ILE A 8 53.65 31.82 -28.71
CA ILE A 8 53.66 30.75 -27.70
C ILE A 8 52.96 31.20 -26.42
N ILE A 9 53.26 32.40 -25.94
CA ILE A 9 52.61 32.96 -24.75
C ILE A 9 51.12 33.09 -24.95
N ASN A 10 50.69 33.57 -26.11
CA ASN A 10 49.26 33.67 -26.43
C ASN A 10 48.59 32.30 -26.48
N SER A 11 49.25 31.29 -27.06
CA SER A 11 48.74 29.91 -27.10
C SER A 11 48.57 29.33 -25.69
N PHE A 12 49.54 29.54 -24.81
CA PHE A 12 49.41 29.12 -23.39
C PHE A 12 48.29 29.84 -22.68
N SER A 13 48.16 31.13 -22.92
CA SER A 13 47.06 31.92 -22.33
C SER A 13 45.67 31.42 -22.79
N GLU A 14 45.53 31.11 -24.06
CA GLU A 14 44.32 30.53 -24.63
C GLU A 14 44.02 29.16 -24.01
N LEU A 15 45.06 28.33 -23.86
CA LEU A 15 44.94 27.00 -23.27
C LEU A 15 44.49 27.10 -21.80
N GLU A 16 45.07 27.98 -21.02
CA GLU A 16 44.66 28.26 -19.64
C GLU A 16 43.19 28.69 -19.56
N SER A 17 42.78 29.57 -20.47
CA SER A 17 41.40 30.05 -20.55
C SER A 17 40.43 28.92 -20.90
N GLU A 18 40.81 28.02 -21.82
CA GLU A 18 40.04 26.85 -22.18
C GLU A 18 39.93 25.87 -21.01
N ILE A 19 41.00 25.63 -20.27
CA ILE A 19 41.02 24.78 -19.08
C ILE A 19 40.10 25.36 -18.02
N ASP A 20 40.15 26.65 -17.77
CA ASP A 20 39.25 27.32 -16.83
C ASP A 20 37.79 27.19 -17.22
N ALA A 21 37.50 27.36 -18.52
CA ALA A 21 36.14 27.19 -19.06
C ALA A 21 35.63 25.75 -18.88
N VAL A 22 36.48 24.75 -19.12
CA VAL A 22 36.17 23.33 -18.93
C VAL A 22 35.89 23.07 -17.43
N ASN A 23 36.72 23.58 -16.55
CA ASN A 23 36.55 23.42 -15.09
C ASN A 23 35.23 24.03 -14.61
N LEU A 24 34.88 25.21 -15.09
CA LEU A 24 33.59 25.85 -14.81
C LEU A 24 32.41 25.01 -15.33
N SER A 25 32.54 24.51 -16.56
CA SER A 25 31.54 23.66 -17.18
C SER A 25 31.35 22.36 -16.38
N LEU A 26 32.43 21.74 -15.91
CA LEU A 26 32.37 20.54 -15.06
C LEU A 26 31.70 20.82 -13.72
N ALA A 27 31.98 21.96 -13.10
CA ALA A 27 31.35 22.37 -11.85
C ALA A 27 29.85 22.57 -12.03
N ASP A 28 29.43 23.21 -13.11
CA ASP A 28 28.02 23.41 -13.47
C ASP A 28 27.33 22.09 -13.78
N MET A 29 27.96 21.20 -14.51
CA MET A 29 27.45 19.87 -14.81
C MET A 29 27.26 19.04 -13.54
N LYS A 30 28.22 19.08 -12.63
CA LYS A 30 28.14 18.40 -11.33
C LYS A 30 26.99 18.92 -10.51
N LYS A 31 26.81 20.23 -10.47
CA LYS A 31 25.71 20.91 -9.78
C LYS A 31 24.34 20.53 -10.36
N SER A 32 24.24 20.53 -11.70
CA SER A 32 23.04 20.11 -12.41
C SER A 32 22.71 18.64 -12.16
N LEU A 33 23.72 17.79 -12.18
CA LEU A 33 23.56 16.36 -11.92
C LEU A 33 23.04 16.10 -10.50
N ASN A 34 23.60 16.78 -9.50
CA ASN A 34 23.13 16.70 -8.12
C ASN A 34 21.68 17.16 -8.00
N SER A 35 21.33 18.26 -8.66
CA SER A 35 19.96 18.78 -8.66
C SER A 35 18.97 17.79 -9.29
N ILE A 36 19.34 17.20 -10.43
CA ILE A 36 18.54 16.18 -11.11
C ILE A 36 18.38 14.94 -10.22
N ALA A 37 19.47 14.47 -9.62
CA ALA A 37 19.45 13.31 -8.73
C ALA A 37 18.55 13.55 -7.52
N ASN A 38 18.63 14.72 -6.90
CA ASN A 38 17.78 15.08 -5.76
C ASN A 38 16.31 15.15 -6.14
N LYS A 39 15.98 15.72 -7.28
CA LYS A 39 14.61 15.76 -7.80
C LYS A 39 14.07 14.36 -8.09
N GLU A 40 14.89 13.50 -8.65
CA GLU A 40 14.51 12.11 -8.93
C GLU A 40 14.27 11.35 -7.63
N ILE A 41 15.12 11.54 -6.62
CA ILE A 41 14.93 10.93 -5.30
C ILE A 41 13.64 11.41 -4.66
N GLU A 42 13.34 12.70 -4.70
CA GLU A 42 12.10 13.26 -4.18
C GLU A 42 10.88 12.68 -4.90
N SER A 43 10.96 12.56 -6.21
CA SER A 43 9.89 11.96 -7.02
C SER A 43 9.66 10.50 -6.66
N LEU A 44 10.74 9.72 -6.51
CA LEU A 44 10.66 8.31 -6.12
C LEU A 44 10.10 8.14 -4.72
N LEU A 45 10.48 8.99 -3.78
CA LEU A 45 9.94 8.98 -2.41
C LEU A 45 8.44 9.29 -2.42
N GLU A 46 8.01 10.26 -3.21
CA GLU A 46 6.59 10.61 -3.34
C GLU A 46 5.79 9.47 -3.97
N GLN A 47 6.30 8.86 -5.03
CA GLN A 47 5.68 7.70 -5.66
C GLN A 47 5.58 6.52 -4.69
N THR A 48 6.64 6.24 -3.95
CA THR A 48 6.67 5.18 -2.94
C THR A 48 5.64 5.42 -1.85
N ARG A 49 5.53 6.67 -1.40
CA ARG A 49 4.55 7.06 -0.38
C ARG A 49 3.12 6.87 -0.87
N LYS A 50 2.84 7.27 -2.11
CA LYS A 50 1.52 7.07 -2.75
C LYS A 50 1.19 5.60 -2.91
N MET A 51 2.15 4.79 -3.34
CA MET A 51 1.97 3.35 -3.48
C MET A 51 1.72 2.68 -2.13
N ALA A 52 2.48 3.05 -1.11
CA ALA A 52 2.31 2.53 0.25
C ALA A 52 0.93 2.90 0.83
N THR A 53 0.50 4.14 0.64
CA THR A 53 -0.83 4.60 1.08
C THR A 53 -1.94 3.84 0.36
N SER A 54 -1.84 3.69 -0.95
CA SER A 54 -2.80 2.96 -1.76
C SER A 54 -2.89 1.49 -1.34
N GLU A 55 -1.74 0.85 -1.12
CA GLU A 55 -1.67 -0.53 -0.64
C GLU A 55 -2.31 -0.68 0.75
N ALA A 56 -2.01 0.23 1.66
CA ALA A 56 -2.59 0.23 3.00
C ALA A 56 -4.12 0.39 2.95
N GLU A 57 -4.62 1.31 2.14
CA GLU A 57 -6.06 1.52 1.94
C GLU A 57 -6.74 0.28 1.36
N SER A 58 -6.10 -0.36 0.39
CA SER A 58 -6.59 -1.60 -0.21
C SER A 58 -6.66 -2.73 0.82
N MET A 59 -5.62 -2.90 1.63
CA MET A 59 -5.58 -3.91 2.70
C MET A 59 -6.65 -3.67 3.75
N ILE A 60 -6.87 -2.42 4.15
CA ILE A 60 -7.92 -2.06 5.10
C ILE A 60 -9.30 -2.38 4.51
N SER A 61 -9.53 -2.01 3.25
CA SER A 61 -10.79 -2.27 2.56
C SER A 61 -11.07 -3.78 2.45
N GLU A 62 -10.08 -4.57 2.09
CA GLU A 62 -10.20 -6.04 2.02
C GLU A 62 -10.49 -6.64 3.40
N SER A 63 -9.78 -6.16 4.44
CA SER A 63 -9.99 -6.63 5.81
C SER A 63 -11.40 -6.32 6.30
N LYS A 64 -11.90 -5.12 6.02
CA LYS A 64 -13.28 -4.74 6.33
C LYS A 64 -14.29 -5.63 5.63
N SER A 65 -14.10 -5.85 4.33
CA SER A 65 -14.98 -6.69 3.53
C SER A 65 -15.01 -8.13 4.05
N LYS A 66 -13.86 -8.69 4.41
CA LYS A 66 -13.76 -10.02 5.02
C LYS A 66 -14.46 -10.07 6.37
N ALA A 67 -14.24 -9.07 7.21
CA ALA A 67 -14.87 -9.00 8.54
C ALA A 67 -16.39 -8.91 8.43
N GLU A 68 -16.91 -8.10 7.51
CA GLU A 68 -18.34 -7.99 7.24
C GLU A 68 -18.92 -9.32 6.75
N SER A 69 -18.24 -9.98 5.82
CA SER A 69 -18.65 -11.27 5.29
C SER A 69 -18.68 -12.35 6.38
N GLU A 70 -17.64 -12.41 7.21
CA GLU A 70 -17.60 -13.34 8.37
C GLU A 70 -18.68 -13.02 9.39
N SER A 71 -18.90 -11.76 9.69
CA SER A 71 -19.95 -11.31 10.60
C SER A 71 -21.33 -11.74 10.12
N GLN A 72 -21.63 -11.57 8.83
CA GLN A 72 -22.88 -12.01 8.23
C GLN A 72 -23.02 -13.53 8.32
N LYS A 73 -21.96 -14.27 8.04
CA LYS A 73 -21.95 -15.72 8.12
C LYS A 73 -22.20 -16.21 9.54
N ILE A 74 -21.55 -15.62 10.52
CA ILE A 74 -21.76 -15.95 11.94
C ILE A 74 -23.20 -15.67 12.35
N THR A 75 -23.76 -14.54 11.93
CA THR A 75 -25.16 -14.17 12.20
C THR A 75 -26.12 -15.18 11.57
N GLN A 76 -25.92 -15.55 10.32
CA GLN A 76 -26.75 -16.54 9.63
C GLN A 76 -26.66 -17.93 10.28
N ASP A 77 -25.44 -18.36 10.62
CA ASP A 77 -25.24 -19.65 11.29
C ASP A 77 -25.89 -19.65 12.68
N GLY A 78 -25.79 -18.52 13.40
CA GLY A 78 -26.44 -18.33 14.68
C GLY A 78 -27.96 -18.40 14.58
N GLU A 79 -28.54 -17.72 13.60
CA GLU A 79 -29.98 -17.74 13.33
C GLU A 79 -30.46 -19.14 12.97
N SER A 80 -29.70 -19.87 12.14
CA SER A 80 -29.98 -21.26 11.78
C SER A 80 -29.98 -22.17 13.01
N LYS A 81 -28.99 -22.01 13.89
CA LYS A 81 -28.91 -22.79 15.16
C LYS A 81 -30.07 -22.49 16.08
N VAL A 82 -30.43 -21.22 16.22
CA VAL A 82 -31.59 -20.83 17.03
C VAL A 82 -32.86 -21.45 16.49
N ALA A 83 -33.05 -21.42 15.16
CA ALA A 83 -34.20 -22.06 14.51
C ALA A 83 -34.22 -23.56 14.73
N GLU A 84 -33.09 -24.26 14.66
CA GLU A 84 -32.97 -25.69 14.93
C GLU A 84 -33.34 -26.01 16.40
N ILE A 85 -32.83 -25.24 17.35
CA ILE A 85 -33.11 -25.40 18.77
C ILE A 85 -34.61 -25.19 19.03
N GLN A 86 -35.16 -24.15 18.43
CA GLN A 86 -36.60 -23.85 18.57
C GLN A 86 -37.46 -25.00 18.04
N GLN A 87 -37.08 -25.55 16.89
CA GLN A 87 -37.79 -26.70 16.29
C GLN A 87 -37.70 -27.95 17.17
N LYS A 88 -36.53 -28.19 17.79
CA LYS A 88 -36.38 -29.30 18.76
C LYS A 88 -37.22 -29.09 20.01
N ILE A 89 -37.26 -27.88 20.52
CA ILE A 89 -38.09 -27.55 21.69
C ILE A 89 -39.56 -27.80 21.38
N ASP A 90 -40.05 -27.30 20.26
CA ASP A 90 -41.43 -27.47 19.81
C ASP A 90 -41.79 -28.94 19.61
N SER A 91 -40.93 -29.70 18.97
CA SER A 91 -41.09 -31.14 18.74
C SER A 91 -41.12 -31.94 20.05
N THR A 92 -40.19 -31.62 20.97
CA THR A 92 -40.12 -32.26 22.28
C THR A 92 -41.34 -31.92 23.14
N PHE A 93 -41.79 -30.68 23.07
CA PHE A 93 -43.00 -30.25 23.75
C PHE A 93 -44.23 -31.01 23.26
N ASP A 94 -44.42 -31.11 21.94
CA ASP A 94 -45.52 -31.84 21.33
C ASP A 94 -45.49 -33.33 21.74
N SER A 95 -44.33 -33.96 21.74
CA SER A 95 -44.14 -35.33 22.18
C SER A 95 -44.47 -35.53 23.65
N ALA A 96 -44.05 -34.58 24.49
CA ALA A 96 -44.34 -34.62 25.92
C ALA A 96 -45.83 -34.48 26.21
N VAL A 97 -46.53 -33.61 25.50
CA VAL A 97 -47.97 -33.43 25.55
C VAL A 97 -48.69 -34.70 25.12
N ASP A 98 -48.34 -35.28 24.00
CA ASP A 98 -48.91 -36.53 23.47
C ASP A 98 -48.69 -37.66 24.44
N ASN A 99 -47.53 -37.81 25.03
CA ASN A 99 -47.26 -38.83 26.05
C ASN A 99 -48.11 -38.64 27.33
N ALA A 100 -48.23 -37.40 27.76
CA ALA A 100 -49.04 -37.07 28.94
C ALA A 100 -50.53 -37.42 28.67
N VAL A 101 -51.07 -37.01 27.54
CA VAL A 101 -52.45 -37.30 27.13
C VAL A 101 -52.66 -38.80 27.05
N SER A 102 -51.76 -39.53 26.39
CA SER A 102 -51.80 -40.97 26.23
C SER A 102 -51.78 -41.68 27.59
N THR A 103 -50.99 -41.23 28.51
CA THR A 103 -50.90 -41.78 29.86
C THR A 103 -52.22 -41.56 30.62
N ILE A 104 -52.81 -40.40 30.53
CA ILE A 104 -54.10 -40.07 31.16
C ILE A 104 -55.20 -40.93 30.58
N LEU A 105 -55.24 -41.10 29.27
CA LEU A 105 -56.27 -41.91 28.59
C LEU A 105 -56.19 -43.43 28.91
N LYS A 106 -55.01 -43.93 29.23
CA LYS A 106 -54.76 -45.34 29.57
C LYS A 106 -55.05 -45.66 31.03
N SER A 107 -55.06 -44.66 31.88
CA SER A 107 -55.38 -44.87 33.27
C SER A 107 -56.87 -44.63 33.50
#